data_d06fdb2422f2fc507b59db0431a514d7
#
_entry.id   d06fdb2422f2fc507b59db0431a514d7
#
_cell.length_a   1.000
_cell.length_b   1.000
_cell.length_c   1.000
_cell.angle_alpha   90.00
_cell.angle_beta   90.00
_cell.angle_gamma   90.00
#
_symmetry.space_group_name_H-M   'P 1'
#
loop_
_entity.id
_entity.type
_entity.pdbx_description
1 polymer ?
#
loop_
_entity_poly.entity_id
_entity_poly.type
_entity_poly.pdbx_seq_one_letter_code
_entity_poly.pdbx_strand_id
1 'polypeptide(L)'
;MTETDSGIRIRPLDELDISGIVAIDEKISGRYRPEVWERRIGYYLRRDPEASIVAEIDGKVAGFMLGEVRSGEFGLDEPTGWIEVLGVDPAQRGKSLGRRMAEAILEHFRRQGAHSVRTLVDEEREDIHHFFTSLGFDPSGLRPFVKTL
;
A
#
# COMPACT_ATOMS: atom_id res chain seq x y z
N MET A 1 12.42 3.75 12.99
CA MET A 1 13.80 3.54 12.54
C MET A 1 13.82 3.11 11.08
N THR A 2 14.66 3.73 10.31
CA THR A 2 14.84 3.36 8.91
C THR A 2 15.93 2.31 8.80
N GLU A 3 15.59 1.19 8.19
CA GLU A 3 16.51 0.10 8.00
C GLU A 3 17.01 0.07 6.55
N THR A 4 18.32 -0.09 6.37
CA THR A 4 18.92 -0.21 5.05
C THR A 4 19.58 -1.58 4.94
N ASP A 5 19.22 -2.34 3.91
CA ASP A 5 19.75 -3.67 3.64
C ASP A 5 19.91 -3.81 2.13
N SER A 6 21.14 -4.06 1.68
CA SER A 6 21.47 -4.18 0.24
C SER A 6 20.99 -2.97 -0.56
N GLY A 7 21.10 -1.76 0.01
CA GLY A 7 20.61 -0.54 -0.62
C GLY A 7 19.12 -0.33 -0.52
N ILE A 8 18.39 -1.23 0.13
CA ILE A 8 16.95 -1.13 0.30
C ILE A 8 16.62 -0.32 1.54
N ARG A 9 15.71 0.63 1.40
CA ARG A 9 15.23 1.44 2.52
C ARG A 9 13.71 1.48 2.51
N ILE A 10 13.10 1.16 3.65
CA ILE A 10 11.66 1.23 3.85
C ILE A 10 11.37 2.46 4.69
N ARG A 11 10.53 3.34 4.20
CA ARG A 11 10.28 4.63 4.84
C ARG A 11 8.89 5.17 4.56
N PRO A 12 8.43 6.18 5.32
CA PRO A 12 7.14 6.83 5.03
C PRO A 12 7.12 7.52 3.66
N LEU A 13 5.91 7.64 3.13
CA LEU A 13 5.64 8.37 1.89
C LEU A 13 6.01 9.85 2.03
N ASP A 14 6.51 10.44 0.95
CA ASP A 14 6.86 11.85 0.84
C ASP A 14 6.36 12.38 -0.49
N GLU A 15 6.08 13.68 -0.58
CA GLU A 15 5.58 14.27 -1.82
C GLU A 15 6.58 14.15 -2.98
N LEU A 16 7.87 14.04 -2.67
CA LEU A 16 8.90 13.86 -3.70
C LEU A 16 8.83 12.48 -4.35
N ASP A 17 8.02 11.57 -3.82
CA ASP A 17 7.87 10.23 -4.37
C ASP A 17 6.89 10.15 -5.54
N ILE A 18 6.14 11.21 -5.80
CA ILE A 18 5.09 11.21 -6.84
C ILE A 18 5.64 10.74 -8.18
N SER A 19 6.75 11.34 -8.63
CA SER A 19 7.30 10.99 -9.94
C SER A 19 7.75 9.53 -10.03
N GLY A 20 8.33 9.00 -8.96
CA GLY A 20 8.74 7.60 -8.91
C GLY A 20 7.55 6.64 -8.95
N ILE A 21 6.48 6.98 -8.23
CA ILE A 21 5.25 6.17 -8.22
C ILE A 21 4.56 6.23 -9.58
N VAL A 22 4.51 7.40 -10.21
CA VAL A 22 3.98 7.56 -11.56
C VAL A 22 4.73 6.66 -12.55
N ALA A 23 6.06 6.60 -12.43
CA ALA A 23 6.88 5.76 -13.31
C ALA A 23 6.61 4.27 -13.10
N ILE A 24 6.42 3.84 -11.84
CA ILE A 24 6.08 2.44 -11.56
C ILE A 24 4.69 2.10 -12.10
N ASP A 25 3.72 2.96 -11.88
CA ASP A 25 2.37 2.78 -12.42
C ASP A 25 2.40 2.64 -13.94
N GLU A 26 3.16 3.48 -14.61
CA GLU A 26 3.28 3.41 -16.06
C GLU A 26 3.83 2.05 -16.53
N LYS A 27 4.81 1.51 -15.82
CA LYS A 27 5.35 0.18 -16.14
C LYS A 27 4.33 -0.92 -15.94
N ILE A 28 3.46 -0.78 -14.93
CA ILE A 28 2.46 -1.82 -14.60
C ILE A 28 1.22 -1.69 -15.49
N SER A 29 0.68 -0.47 -15.62
CA SER A 29 -0.60 -0.24 -16.30
C SER A 29 -0.47 0.13 -17.78
N GLY A 30 0.70 0.56 -18.21
CA GLY A 30 0.94 1.10 -19.53
C GLY A 30 0.43 2.52 -19.71
N ARG A 31 0.03 3.18 -18.63
CA ARG A 31 -0.54 4.53 -18.66
C ARG A 31 0.31 5.52 -17.89
N TYR A 32 0.59 6.64 -18.52
CA TYR A 32 1.25 7.76 -17.85
C TYR A 32 0.17 8.72 -17.36
N ARG A 33 -0.07 8.76 -16.05
CA ARG A 33 -1.17 9.54 -15.46
C ARG A 33 -0.75 10.24 -14.17
N PRO A 34 0.12 11.24 -14.30
CA PRO A 34 0.64 11.95 -13.12
C PRO A 34 -0.46 12.66 -12.31
N GLU A 35 -1.51 13.20 -12.95
CA GLU A 35 -2.58 13.90 -12.23
C GLU A 35 -3.33 12.98 -11.28
N VAL A 36 -3.54 11.73 -11.67
CA VAL A 36 -4.21 10.74 -10.82
C VAL A 36 -3.40 10.52 -9.55
N TRP A 37 -2.10 10.34 -9.72
CA TRP A 37 -1.23 10.06 -8.58
C TRP A 37 -0.96 11.27 -7.71
N GLU A 38 -0.90 12.47 -8.28
CA GLU A 38 -0.79 13.70 -7.50
C GLU A 38 -1.97 13.82 -6.53
N ARG A 39 -3.20 13.54 -7.00
CA ARG A 39 -4.39 13.59 -6.16
C ARG A 39 -4.40 12.50 -5.11
N ARG A 40 -4.06 11.26 -5.49
CA ARG A 40 -4.04 10.13 -4.55
C ARG A 40 -3.00 10.34 -3.46
N ILE A 41 -1.79 10.64 -3.85
CA ILE A 41 -0.70 10.82 -2.89
C ILE A 41 -0.99 12.00 -1.99
N GLY A 42 -1.51 13.11 -2.55
CA GLY A 42 -1.93 14.26 -1.76
C GLY A 42 -2.96 13.90 -0.70
N TYR A 43 -3.91 13.02 -1.04
CA TYR A 43 -4.91 12.54 -0.10
C TYR A 43 -4.24 11.84 1.11
N TYR A 44 -3.36 10.89 0.85
CA TYR A 44 -2.71 10.13 1.93
C TYR A 44 -1.77 11.00 2.76
N LEU A 45 -1.06 11.92 2.13
CA LEU A 45 -0.16 12.83 2.84
C LEU A 45 -0.91 13.77 3.79
N ARG A 46 -2.14 14.17 3.42
CA ARG A 46 -2.95 15.03 4.28
C ARG A 46 -3.60 14.29 5.43
N ARG A 47 -3.67 12.96 5.36
CA ARG A 47 -4.29 12.13 6.40
C ARG A 47 -3.26 11.74 7.46
N ASP A 48 -2.42 10.78 7.10
CA ASP A 48 -1.38 10.28 7.97
C ASP A 48 -0.24 9.77 7.07
N PRO A 49 0.77 10.61 6.81
CA PRO A 49 1.86 10.21 5.91
C PRO A 49 2.58 8.94 6.33
N GLU A 50 2.63 8.66 7.65
CA GLU A 50 3.31 7.46 8.15
C GLU A 50 2.51 6.18 7.94
N ALA A 51 1.22 6.28 7.59
CA ALA A 51 0.39 5.14 7.25
C ALA A 51 0.56 4.71 5.79
N SER A 52 1.46 5.35 5.06
CA SER A 52 1.79 4.98 3.69
C SER A 52 3.30 4.84 3.58
N ILE A 53 3.73 3.78 2.92
CA ILE A 53 5.12 3.32 2.96
C ILE A 53 5.68 3.25 1.54
N VAL A 54 6.95 3.62 1.42
CA VAL A 54 7.70 3.52 0.17
C VAL A 54 8.92 2.64 0.42
N ALA A 55 9.23 1.80 -0.55
CA ALA A 55 10.50 1.08 -0.61
C ALA A 55 11.36 1.76 -1.67
N GLU A 56 12.58 2.12 -1.29
CA GLU A 56 13.54 2.64 -2.27
C GLU A 56 14.76 1.73 -2.34
N ILE A 57 15.36 1.68 -3.51
CA ILE A 57 16.60 0.96 -3.76
C ILE A 57 17.59 1.95 -4.36
N ASP A 58 18.71 2.13 -3.70
CA ASP A 58 19.76 3.06 -4.12
C ASP A 58 19.20 4.46 -4.42
N GLY A 59 18.30 4.92 -3.55
CA GLY A 59 17.72 6.25 -3.64
C GLY A 59 16.55 6.40 -4.62
N LYS A 60 16.12 5.31 -5.27
CA LYS A 60 15.00 5.35 -6.22
C LYS A 60 13.80 4.60 -5.69
N VAL A 61 12.61 5.14 -5.88
CA VAL A 61 11.37 4.46 -5.50
C VAL A 61 11.25 3.15 -6.27
N ALA A 62 11.11 2.05 -5.54
CA ALA A 62 10.97 0.71 -6.11
C ALA A 62 9.62 0.07 -5.78
N GLY A 63 8.91 0.61 -4.79
CA GLY A 63 7.59 0.12 -4.41
C GLY A 63 6.87 1.11 -3.51
N PHE A 64 5.56 0.91 -3.39
CA PHE A 64 4.73 1.75 -2.54
C PHE A 64 3.53 0.97 -2.02
N MET A 65 3.05 1.36 -0.85
CA MET A 65 1.86 0.78 -0.23
C MET A 65 1.16 1.89 0.53
N LEU A 66 -0.06 2.24 0.11
CA LEU A 66 -0.79 3.40 0.60
C LEU A 66 -2.00 2.94 1.41
N GLY A 67 -2.20 3.57 2.55
CA GLY A 67 -3.30 3.21 3.42
C GLY A 67 -3.61 4.27 4.46
N GLU A 68 -4.61 3.98 5.28
CA GLU A 68 -4.99 4.86 6.39
C GLU A 68 -5.80 4.09 7.43
N VAL A 69 -5.88 4.65 8.63
CA VAL A 69 -6.76 4.13 9.68
C VAL A 69 -8.09 4.87 9.61
N ARG A 70 -9.19 4.13 9.64
CA ARG A 70 -10.55 4.68 9.67
C ARG A 70 -11.37 3.97 10.73
N SER A 71 -12.41 4.65 11.24
CA SER A 71 -13.35 4.09 12.20
C SER A 71 -14.78 4.30 11.68
N GLY A 72 -15.65 3.34 11.97
CA GLY A 72 -17.07 3.44 11.61
C GLY A 72 -17.42 3.02 10.19
N GLU A 73 -16.44 2.66 9.37
CA GLU A 73 -16.69 2.21 8.00
C GLU A 73 -17.39 0.85 8.02
N PHE A 74 -18.49 0.74 7.26
CA PHE A 74 -19.24 -0.51 7.11
C PHE A 74 -19.64 -1.16 8.43
N GLY A 75 -19.97 -0.35 9.45
CA GLY A 75 -20.36 -0.86 10.76
C GLY A 75 -19.21 -1.37 11.61
N LEU A 76 -17.98 -1.12 11.21
CA LEU A 76 -16.79 -1.47 12.00
C LEU A 76 -16.53 -0.35 13.00
N ASP A 77 -16.94 -0.54 14.25
CA ASP A 77 -16.86 0.50 15.28
C ASP A 77 -15.43 0.79 15.73
N GLU A 78 -14.56 -0.20 15.62
CA GLU A 78 -13.18 -0.07 16.07
C GLU A 78 -12.27 0.47 14.97
N PRO A 79 -11.16 1.13 15.36
CA PRO A 79 -10.19 1.59 14.38
C PRO A 79 -9.69 0.44 13.51
N THR A 80 -9.72 0.64 12.20
CA THR A 80 -9.33 -0.36 11.21
C THR A 80 -8.32 0.25 10.26
N GLY A 81 -7.21 -0.45 10.04
CA GLY A 81 -6.26 -0.07 9.02
C GLY A 81 -6.75 -0.56 7.65
N TRP A 82 -6.60 0.28 6.64
CA TRP A 82 -6.97 -0.07 5.27
C TRP A 82 -5.75 0.07 4.37
N ILE A 83 -5.40 -1.01 3.66
CA ILE A 83 -4.40 -0.97 2.60
C ILE A 83 -5.18 -0.87 1.31
N GLU A 84 -4.97 0.22 0.58
CA GLU A 84 -5.82 0.53 -0.58
C GLU A 84 -5.10 0.50 -1.92
N VAL A 85 -3.80 0.77 -1.91
CA VAL A 85 -3.02 0.81 -3.14
C VAL A 85 -1.65 0.22 -2.86
N LEU A 86 -1.16 -0.59 -3.78
CA LEU A 86 0.21 -1.09 -3.69
C LEU A 86 0.77 -1.34 -5.08
N GLY A 87 2.07 -1.25 -5.19
CA GLY A 87 2.76 -1.58 -6.42
C GLY A 87 4.24 -1.77 -6.17
N VAL A 88 4.84 -2.65 -6.95
CA VAL A 88 6.28 -2.88 -6.93
C VAL A 88 6.78 -2.77 -8.36
N ASP A 89 7.88 -2.06 -8.55
CA ASP A 89 8.52 -1.94 -9.87
C ASP A 89 8.77 -3.35 -10.40
N PRO A 90 8.26 -3.69 -11.59
CA PRO A 90 8.45 -5.02 -12.16
C PRO A 90 9.93 -5.44 -12.25
N ALA A 91 10.84 -4.49 -12.41
CA ALA A 91 12.28 -4.76 -12.46
C ALA A 91 12.88 -5.11 -11.10
N GLN A 92 12.14 -4.87 -10.01
CA GLN A 92 12.62 -5.06 -8.65
C GLN A 92 11.88 -6.16 -7.89
N ARG A 93 11.11 -6.97 -8.58
CA ARG A 93 10.41 -8.10 -7.96
C ARG A 93 11.39 -9.16 -7.48
N GLY A 94 10.95 -9.99 -6.53
CA GLY A 94 11.78 -11.05 -5.98
C GLY A 94 12.70 -10.61 -4.85
N LYS A 95 12.58 -9.38 -4.37
CA LYS A 95 13.39 -8.83 -3.28
C LYS A 95 12.60 -8.66 -1.98
N SER A 96 11.42 -9.24 -1.91
CA SER A 96 10.53 -9.18 -0.74
C SER A 96 10.13 -7.76 -0.35
N LEU A 97 10.08 -6.82 -1.32
CA LEU A 97 9.73 -5.43 -1.03
C LEU A 97 8.29 -5.31 -0.52
N GLY A 98 7.35 -6.03 -1.13
CA GLY A 98 5.96 -6.00 -0.68
C GLY A 98 5.81 -6.44 0.76
N ARG A 99 6.46 -7.54 1.14
CA ARG A 99 6.43 -8.03 2.50
C ARG A 99 7.04 -7.03 3.48
N ARG A 100 8.16 -6.45 3.14
CA ARG A 100 8.84 -5.48 4.00
C ARG A 100 7.99 -4.22 4.19
N MET A 101 7.35 -3.74 3.12
CA MET A 101 6.43 -2.61 3.22
C MET A 101 5.21 -2.97 4.07
N ALA A 102 4.65 -4.17 3.86
CA ALA A 102 3.51 -4.63 4.64
C ALA A 102 3.83 -4.72 6.13
N GLU A 103 4.99 -5.27 6.49
CA GLU A 103 5.40 -5.34 7.89
C GLU A 103 5.48 -3.94 8.52
N ALA A 104 6.00 -2.97 7.79
CA ALA A 104 6.11 -1.60 8.26
C ALA A 104 4.73 -0.94 8.45
N ILE A 105 3.84 -1.09 7.47
CA ILE A 105 2.51 -0.47 7.55
C ILE A 105 1.65 -1.14 8.63
N LEU A 106 1.74 -2.45 8.77
CA LEU A 106 1.00 -3.17 9.80
C LEU A 106 1.46 -2.73 11.20
N GLU A 107 2.74 -2.55 11.40
CA GLU A 107 3.27 -2.07 12.68
C GLU A 107 2.80 -0.66 12.97
N HIS A 108 2.77 0.21 11.98
CA HIS A 108 2.25 1.56 12.14
C HIS A 108 0.76 1.53 12.53
N PHE A 109 -0.04 0.74 11.83
CA PHE A 109 -1.46 0.59 12.16
C PHE A 109 -1.67 0.11 13.58
N ARG A 110 -0.86 -0.86 14.02
CA ARG A 110 -0.92 -1.38 15.38
C ARG A 110 -0.64 -0.27 16.40
N ARG A 111 0.38 0.55 16.15
CA ARG A 111 0.71 1.67 17.03
C ARG A 111 -0.39 2.74 17.06
N GLN A 112 -1.15 2.86 15.98
CA GLN A 112 -2.27 3.79 15.91
C GLN A 112 -3.56 3.23 16.53
N GLY A 113 -3.49 2.06 17.13
CA GLY A 113 -4.63 1.46 17.81
C GLY A 113 -5.58 0.67 16.92
N ALA A 114 -5.19 0.37 15.69
CA ALA A 114 -6.01 -0.45 14.81
C ALA A 114 -6.12 -1.88 15.36
N HIS A 115 -7.33 -2.42 15.39
CA HIS A 115 -7.60 -3.78 15.86
C HIS A 115 -7.50 -4.80 14.74
N SER A 116 -7.65 -4.36 13.50
CA SER A 116 -7.54 -5.22 12.32
C SER A 116 -7.10 -4.38 11.14
N VAL A 117 -6.66 -5.08 10.10
CA VAL A 117 -6.28 -4.45 8.83
C VAL A 117 -7.06 -5.15 7.73
N ARG A 118 -7.63 -4.36 6.83
CA ARG A 118 -8.46 -4.86 5.74
C ARG A 118 -7.94 -4.35 4.40
N THR A 119 -8.24 -5.10 3.36
CA THR A 119 -7.94 -4.73 1.98
C THR A 119 -8.95 -5.39 1.06
N LEU A 120 -9.07 -4.90 -0.16
CA LEU A 120 -9.88 -5.53 -1.18
C LEU A 120 -8.95 -6.10 -2.24
N VAL A 121 -9.18 -7.36 -2.60
CA VAL A 121 -8.35 -8.07 -3.55
C VAL A 121 -9.21 -8.51 -4.72
N ASP A 122 -8.74 -8.25 -5.94
CA ASP A 122 -9.38 -8.73 -7.16
C ASP A 122 -9.25 -10.25 -7.19
N GLU A 123 -10.38 -10.95 -7.28
CA GLU A 123 -10.40 -12.42 -7.30
C GLU A 123 -9.58 -13.01 -8.45
N GLU A 124 -9.43 -12.29 -9.55
CA GLU A 124 -8.67 -12.75 -10.70
C GLU A 124 -7.16 -12.54 -10.56
N ARG A 125 -6.75 -11.76 -9.56
CA ARG A 125 -5.33 -11.49 -9.29
C ARG A 125 -4.80 -12.48 -8.25
N GLU A 126 -4.46 -13.69 -8.72
CA GLU A 126 -3.96 -14.75 -7.83
C GLU A 126 -2.67 -14.36 -7.12
N ASP A 127 -1.82 -13.58 -7.76
CA ASP A 127 -0.57 -13.11 -7.17
C ASP A 127 -0.81 -12.24 -5.93
N ILE A 128 -1.75 -11.31 -6.03
CA ILE A 128 -2.11 -10.41 -4.93
C ILE A 128 -2.83 -11.18 -3.82
N HIS A 129 -3.74 -12.09 -4.20
CA HIS A 129 -4.44 -12.95 -3.25
C HIS A 129 -3.43 -13.78 -2.45
N HIS A 130 -2.49 -14.42 -3.13
CA HIS A 130 -1.45 -15.21 -2.49
C HIS A 130 -0.57 -14.35 -1.57
N PHE A 131 -0.23 -13.16 -2.02
CA PHE A 131 0.57 -12.23 -1.21
C PHE A 131 -0.10 -11.93 0.14
N PHE A 132 -1.37 -11.52 0.13
CA PHE A 132 -2.06 -11.20 1.37
C PHE A 132 -2.30 -12.42 2.23
N THR A 133 -2.63 -13.57 1.64
CA THR A 133 -2.77 -14.82 2.38
C THR A 133 -1.47 -15.20 3.08
N SER A 134 -0.34 -15.01 2.42
CA SER A 134 0.98 -15.30 3.01
C SER A 134 1.31 -14.41 4.19
N LEU A 135 0.67 -13.24 4.29
CA LEU A 135 0.83 -12.32 5.41
C LEU A 135 -0.16 -12.60 6.55
N GLY A 136 -1.01 -13.61 6.42
CA GLY A 136 -1.98 -13.98 7.44
C GLY A 136 -3.35 -13.35 7.27
N PHE A 137 -3.62 -12.72 6.12
CA PHE A 137 -4.95 -12.20 5.84
C PHE A 137 -5.89 -13.33 5.45
N ASP A 138 -7.12 -13.26 5.94
CA ASP A 138 -8.19 -14.24 5.66
C ASP A 138 -9.38 -13.53 5.03
N PRO A 139 -10.21 -14.24 4.26
CA PRO A 139 -11.47 -13.67 3.79
C PRO A 139 -12.31 -13.17 4.96
N SER A 140 -12.92 -12.00 4.79
CA SER A 140 -13.74 -11.39 5.83
C SER A 140 -15.24 -11.59 5.54
N GLY A 141 -16.09 -11.21 6.52
CA GLY A 141 -17.53 -11.24 6.34
C GLY A 141 -18.08 -10.10 5.50
N LEU A 142 -17.25 -9.13 5.17
CA LEU A 142 -17.68 -8.03 4.28
C LEU A 142 -17.48 -8.45 2.83
N ARG A 143 -18.48 -8.20 2.01
CA ARG A 143 -18.45 -8.60 0.60
C ARG A 143 -18.68 -7.40 -0.29
N PRO A 144 -17.84 -7.18 -1.30
CA PRO A 144 -18.06 -6.09 -2.25
C PRO A 144 -19.27 -6.41 -3.14
N PHE A 145 -20.10 -5.38 -3.35
CA PHE A 145 -21.23 -5.47 -4.27
C PHE A 145 -21.00 -4.42 -5.33
N VAL A 146 -21.33 -4.74 -6.58
CA VAL A 146 -21.17 -3.82 -7.70
C VAL A 146 -22.43 -3.79 -8.54
N LYS A 147 -22.77 -2.62 -9.06
CA LYS A 147 -23.85 -2.45 -10.03
C LYS A 147 -23.33 -1.57 -11.16
N THR A 148 -23.42 -2.08 -12.37
CA THR A 148 -23.06 -1.28 -13.54
C THR A 148 -24.21 -0.33 -13.90
N LEU A 149 -23.89 0.92 -14.17
CA LEU A 149 -24.87 1.96 -14.51
C LEU A 149 -24.86 2.23 -16.02
#